data_248f9e384654abce797b140bab043634
#
_entry.id   248f9e384654abce797b140bab043634
#
_cell.length_a   1.000
_cell.length_b   1.000
_cell.length_c   1.000
_cell.angle_alpha   90.00
_cell.angle_beta   90.00
_cell.angle_gamma   90.00
#
_symmetry.space_group_name_H-M   'P 1'
#
loop_
_entity.id
_entity.type
_entity.pdbx_description
1 polymer ?
#
loop_
_entity_poly.entity_id
_entity_poly.type
_entity_poly.pdbx_seq_one_letter_code
_entity_poly.pdbx_strand_id
1 'polypeptide(L)'
;MKKRYTFATGESFEADLEDLKRLLEQNRLYLDNYADVYSSLEDDDYVARGNGFCDRKYSDDFIEGQMEKYAQRVKEIEDWIAEWK
;
A
#
# COMPACT_ATOMS: atom_id res chain seq x y z
N MET A 1 -10.11 16.30 17.48
CA MET A 1 -11.02 16.78 16.43
C MET A 1 -10.62 16.16 15.09
N LYS A 2 -11.57 15.61 14.38
CA LYS A 2 -11.28 14.96 13.09
C LYS A 2 -11.43 15.92 11.94
N LYS A 3 -10.61 15.70 10.93
CA LYS A 3 -10.65 16.47 9.69
C LYS A 3 -10.97 15.54 8.53
N ARG A 4 -11.53 16.12 7.48
CA ARG A 4 -11.83 15.33 6.28
C ARG A 4 -10.65 15.35 5.33
N TYR A 5 -10.29 14.16 4.85
CA TYR A 5 -9.21 13.98 3.90
C TYR A 5 -9.70 13.20 2.69
N THR A 6 -9.12 13.51 1.54
CA THR A 6 -9.48 12.83 0.29
C THR A 6 -8.20 12.38 -0.40
N PHE A 7 -8.12 11.09 -0.69
CA PHE A 7 -7.02 10.56 -1.48
C PHE A 7 -7.15 10.97 -2.94
N ALA A 8 -6.05 10.94 -3.66
CA ALA A 8 -6.05 11.25 -5.09
C ALA A 8 -7.00 10.34 -5.88
N THR A 9 -7.28 9.15 -5.36
CA THR A 9 -8.23 8.22 -5.98
C THR A 9 -9.69 8.61 -5.78
N GLY A 10 -9.96 9.61 -4.94
CA GLY A 10 -11.31 10.07 -4.68
C GLY A 10 -11.94 9.58 -3.39
N GLU A 11 -11.31 8.66 -2.71
CA GLU A 11 -11.82 8.16 -1.43
C GLU A 11 -11.69 9.22 -0.35
N SER A 12 -12.75 9.45 0.40
CA SER A 12 -12.76 10.43 1.49
C SER A 12 -13.00 9.76 2.83
N PHE A 13 -12.45 10.37 3.88
CA PHE A 13 -12.64 9.86 5.23
C PHE A 13 -12.36 10.96 6.24
N GLU A 14 -12.77 10.74 7.47
CA GLU A 14 -12.48 11.67 8.57
C GLU A 14 -11.50 11.02 9.53
N ALA A 15 -10.50 11.78 9.96
CA ALA A 15 -9.46 11.28 10.82
C ALA A 15 -8.83 12.37 11.65
N ASP A 16 -8.33 12.00 12.83
CA ASP A 16 -7.49 12.89 13.63
C ASP A 16 -6.03 12.44 13.45
N LEU A 17 -5.12 13.09 14.19
CA LEU A 17 -3.70 12.79 14.05
C LEU A 17 -3.38 11.32 14.36
N GLU A 18 -3.99 10.78 15.39
CA GLU A 18 -3.77 9.38 15.75
C GLU A 18 -4.25 8.42 14.69
N ASP A 19 -5.41 8.71 14.12
CA ASP A 19 -5.97 7.92 13.03
C ASP A 19 -5.04 7.96 11.81
N LEU A 20 -4.49 9.14 11.50
CA LEU A 20 -3.57 9.29 10.39
C LEU A 20 -2.30 8.46 10.60
N LYS A 21 -1.77 8.46 11.82
CA LYS A 21 -0.58 7.68 12.14
C LYS A 21 -0.84 6.19 11.99
N ARG A 22 -1.99 5.74 12.44
CA ARG A 22 -2.38 4.34 12.30
C ARG A 22 -2.54 3.95 10.83
N LEU A 23 -3.20 4.82 10.07
CA LEU A 23 -3.41 4.59 8.66
C LEU A 23 -2.07 4.55 7.89
N LEU A 24 -1.15 5.42 8.27
CA LEU A 24 0.18 5.44 7.67
C LEU A 24 0.90 4.11 7.91
N GLU A 25 0.90 3.64 9.14
CA GLU A 25 1.54 2.38 9.50
C GLU A 25 0.91 1.22 8.73
N GLN A 26 -0.41 1.20 8.66
CA GLN A 26 -1.13 0.15 7.95
C GLN A 26 -0.78 0.13 6.46
N ASN A 27 -0.73 1.29 5.82
CA ASN A 27 -0.41 1.36 4.40
C ASN A 27 1.06 1.00 4.14
N ARG A 28 1.96 1.36 5.05
CA ARG A 28 3.35 0.93 4.96
C ARG A 28 3.47 -0.58 5.03
N LEU A 29 2.69 -1.20 5.91
CA LEU A 29 2.70 -2.64 6.05
C LEU A 29 2.22 -3.31 4.77
N TYR A 30 1.16 -2.80 4.16
CA TYR A 30 0.67 -3.33 2.88
C TYR A 30 1.73 -3.19 1.80
N LEU A 31 2.40 -2.04 1.75
CA LEU A 31 3.44 -1.80 0.77
C LEU A 31 4.59 -2.79 0.94
N ASP A 32 5.02 -3.01 2.18
CA ASP A 32 6.08 -3.98 2.48
C ASP A 32 5.68 -5.39 2.07
N ASN A 33 4.43 -5.78 2.33
CA ASN A 33 3.94 -7.10 1.96
C ASN A 33 3.96 -7.29 0.44
N TYR A 34 3.54 -6.29 -0.32
CA TYR A 34 3.57 -6.38 -1.77
C TYR A 34 5.01 -6.38 -2.30
N ALA A 35 5.91 -5.64 -1.66
CA ALA A 35 7.32 -5.65 -2.04
C ALA A 35 7.92 -7.03 -1.84
N ASP A 36 7.58 -7.70 -0.74
CA ASP A 36 8.04 -9.07 -0.49
C ASP A 36 7.51 -10.02 -1.55
N VAL A 37 6.23 -9.91 -1.90
CA VAL A 37 5.64 -10.77 -2.92
C VAL A 37 6.32 -10.52 -4.27
N TYR A 38 6.57 -9.27 -4.60
CA TYR A 38 7.23 -8.91 -5.85
C TYR A 38 8.61 -9.53 -5.95
N SER A 39 9.39 -9.42 -4.87
CA SER A 39 10.72 -10.03 -4.81
C SER A 39 10.64 -11.55 -4.97
N SER A 40 9.63 -12.15 -4.36
CA SER A 40 9.44 -13.60 -4.45
C SER A 40 9.10 -14.04 -5.87
N LEU A 41 8.35 -13.23 -6.59
CA LEU A 41 7.98 -13.54 -7.98
C LEU A 41 9.18 -13.55 -8.91
N GLU A 42 10.23 -12.82 -8.57
CA GLU A 42 11.46 -12.82 -9.35
C GLU A 42 12.30 -14.06 -9.08
N ASP A 43 11.97 -14.80 -8.04
CA ASP A 43 12.68 -16.01 -7.65
C ASP A 43 12.08 -17.21 -8.38
N ASP A 44 12.86 -17.87 -9.21
CA ASP A 44 12.42 -19.05 -9.96
C ASP A 44 11.91 -20.14 -9.04
N ASP A 45 12.54 -20.34 -7.90
CA ASP A 45 12.11 -21.34 -6.94
C ASP A 45 10.71 -21.07 -6.43
N TYR A 46 10.40 -19.81 -6.19
CA TYR A 46 9.07 -19.44 -5.74
C TYR A 46 8.02 -19.77 -6.80
N VAL A 47 8.31 -19.41 -8.02
CA VAL A 47 7.39 -19.66 -9.13
C VAL A 47 7.19 -21.17 -9.32
N ALA A 48 8.27 -21.93 -9.25
CA ALA A 48 8.21 -23.37 -9.43
C ALA A 48 7.36 -24.05 -8.36
N ARG A 49 7.44 -23.56 -7.13
CA ARG A 49 6.66 -24.13 -6.03
C ARG A 49 5.25 -23.60 -6.01
N GLY A 50 5.04 -22.48 -6.66
CA GLY A 50 3.81 -21.73 -6.53
C GLY A 50 2.72 -22.43 -7.20
N ASN A 51 2.54 -23.55 -7.46
CA ASN A 51 1.32 -24.02 -8.04
C ASN A 51 0.69 -22.87 -8.80
N GLY A 52 0.52 -22.99 -9.98
CA GLY A 52 0.16 -22.00 -10.97
C GLY A 52 -0.88 -20.96 -10.59
N PHE A 53 -1.65 -21.12 -9.54
CA PHE A 53 -2.65 -20.10 -9.29
C PHE A 53 -2.06 -18.83 -8.69
N CYS A 54 -0.88 -18.91 -8.12
CA CYS A 54 -0.18 -17.71 -7.66
C CYS A 54 0.17 -16.80 -8.84
N ASP A 55 0.56 -17.38 -9.93
CA ASP A 55 0.91 -16.62 -11.12
C ASP A 55 -0.24 -15.80 -11.65
N ARG A 56 -1.44 -16.33 -11.55
CA ARG A 56 -2.61 -15.65 -12.07
C ARG A 56 -3.08 -14.52 -11.19
N LYS A 57 -2.89 -14.66 -9.89
CA LYS A 57 -3.34 -13.65 -8.93
C LYS A 57 -2.37 -12.51 -8.79
N TYR A 58 -1.09 -12.79 -8.93
CA TYR A 58 -0.05 -11.83 -8.62
C TYR A 58 0.91 -11.69 -9.79
N SER A 59 0.38 -11.20 -10.90
CA SER A 59 1.22 -10.83 -12.03
C SER A 59 2.08 -9.61 -11.64
N ASP A 60 3.19 -9.43 -12.33
CA ASP A 60 4.07 -8.29 -12.07
C ASP A 60 3.33 -6.96 -12.16
N ASP A 61 2.50 -6.81 -13.19
CA ASP A 61 1.75 -5.58 -13.39
C ASP A 61 0.80 -5.30 -12.22
N PHE A 62 0.14 -6.35 -11.73
CA PHE A 62 -0.76 -6.18 -10.60
C PHE A 62 -0.01 -5.72 -9.36
N ILE A 63 1.11 -6.38 -9.04
CA ILE A 63 1.89 -6.05 -7.86
C ILE A 63 2.46 -4.64 -7.96
N GLU A 64 3.01 -4.28 -9.11
CA GLU A 64 3.53 -2.93 -9.32
C GLU A 64 2.45 -1.88 -9.14
N GLY A 65 1.25 -2.14 -9.66
CA GLY A 65 0.13 -1.22 -9.49
C GLY A 65 -0.26 -1.03 -8.04
N GLN A 66 -0.25 -2.11 -7.27
CA GLN A 66 -0.56 -2.04 -5.85
C GLN A 66 0.52 -1.30 -5.09
N MET A 67 1.79 -1.55 -5.41
CA MET A 67 2.90 -0.86 -4.77
C MET A 67 2.83 0.66 -5.02
N GLU A 68 2.54 1.05 -6.25
CA GLU A 68 2.39 2.47 -6.58
C GLU A 68 1.22 3.09 -5.81
N LYS A 69 0.12 2.39 -5.73
CA LYS A 69 -1.07 2.86 -5.02
C LYS A 69 -0.77 3.12 -3.55
N TYR A 70 -0.16 2.15 -2.89
CA TYR A 70 0.13 2.29 -1.47
C TYR A 70 1.27 3.25 -1.20
N ALA A 71 2.25 3.33 -2.09
CA ALA A 71 3.32 4.32 -1.97
C ALA A 71 2.75 5.75 -2.07
N GLN A 72 1.82 5.96 -2.98
CA GLN A 72 1.15 7.25 -3.12
C GLN A 72 0.35 7.58 -1.86
N ARG A 73 -0.38 6.61 -1.32
CA ARG A 73 -1.16 6.82 -0.10
C ARG A 73 -0.26 7.14 1.09
N VAL A 74 0.84 6.44 1.22
CA VAL A 74 1.81 6.71 2.29
C VAL A 74 2.29 8.15 2.20
N LYS A 75 2.65 8.60 1.01
CA LYS A 75 3.12 9.96 0.80
C LYS A 75 2.06 10.99 1.17
N GLU A 76 0.83 10.77 0.74
CA GLU A 76 -0.28 11.68 1.05
C GLU A 76 -0.51 11.77 2.56
N ILE A 77 -0.52 10.63 3.23
CA ILE A 77 -0.73 10.60 4.68
C ILE A 77 0.41 11.29 5.42
N GLU A 78 1.64 11.08 4.98
CA GLU A 78 2.80 11.74 5.58
C GLU A 78 2.69 13.26 5.44
N ASP A 79 2.24 13.73 4.30
CA ASP A 79 2.02 15.18 4.09
C ASP A 79 0.96 15.72 5.02
N TRP A 80 -0.13 14.99 5.18
CA TRP A 80 -1.20 15.41 6.09
C TRP A 80 -0.73 15.48 7.53
N ILE A 81 0.07 14.51 7.95
CA ILE A 81 0.62 14.50 9.31
C ILE A 81 1.57 15.68 9.51
N ALA A 82 2.39 15.96 8.51
CA ALA A 82 3.32 17.08 8.57
C ALA A 82 2.60 18.43 8.67
N GLU A 83 1.42 18.52 8.06
CA GLU A 83 0.61 19.74 8.09
C GLU A 83 -0.27 19.84 9.33
N TRP A 84 -0.38 18.80 10.10
CA TRP A 84 -1.24 18.79 11.27
C TRP A 84 -0.76 19.78 12.32
N LYS A 85 -1.69 20.55 12.86
CA LYS A 85 -1.39 21.52 13.92
C LYS A 85 -2.35 21.36 15.08
#